data_e2112a816c5e3ba0ee22805ceb7e0b44
#
_entry.id   e2112a816c5e3ba0ee22805ceb7e0b44
#
_cell.length_a   1.000
_cell.length_b   1.000
_cell.length_c   1.000
_cell.angle_alpha   90.00
_cell.angle_beta   90.00
_cell.angle_gamma   90.00
#
_symmetry.space_group_name_H-M   'P 1'
#
loop_
_entity.id
_entity.type
_entity.pdbx_description
1 polymer ?
#
loop_
_entity_poly.entity_id
_entity_poly.type
_entity_poly.pdbx_seq_one_letter_code
_entity_poly.pdbx_strand_id
1 'polypeptide(L)'
;MRGIGDIELVFLLLLLFIVVFGLLARRLGTPYPIVMVIGGLLLSLVPGIPRINLNPDLVFLVVLPPLLYAAAWTTSWRDFRYNIVSIFLLAFGLVGFTVVAVALIAPGVFAGFDWRLGFVLGAVVAPTDAIAATSIARRIGLPGRIVDILEGESLINDATGLLALQFATGIVAQKLVPTVSSGILSFAWLIGGGIGLGLLVGWVVDAIERRIDDGPIEITLSILIPYAVYLAADDVHASGVLAVVACGLFLSRRSVKFFTPTVRIQIWSVWQSLNFVLNGLVFVLIGLQLPAIRASIRGYNLSTLVAYGAVFSALLILLRLVWVFPGAGIAWLVRTRLSRRRRHERRPRLRQIFVLGWTGMRGVVSLAAALALPSALADGSPFPQRNLIVFLTFSAIFVTLVLQGLTLPPLVRALGLAGVAGPNCEEQEARRIVIETAVSHLEDAKDRDSKESAALYDDLTRHYRQRLASLQPGDGNQEDIADHDRHVELSLEALRVERETAIRLRDEGRINDEVLRRIERELDLSESRIASSGAP
;
A
#
# COMPACT_ATOMS: atom_id res chain seq x y z
N MET A 1 15.21 34.86 7.35
CA MET A 1 16.00 33.64 7.13
C MET A 1 15.66 32.67 8.27
N ARG A 2 14.79 31.68 8.05
CA ARG A 2 14.64 30.58 8.98
C ARG A 2 15.91 29.76 8.85
N GLY A 3 16.66 29.60 9.93
CA GLY A 3 17.94 28.92 9.93
C GLY A 3 17.82 27.43 9.56
N ILE A 4 18.90 26.84 9.07
CA ILE A 4 18.99 25.39 8.80
C ILE A 4 18.50 24.59 10.02
N GLY A 5 18.81 25.03 11.24
CA GLY A 5 18.36 24.41 12.49
C GLY A 5 16.85 24.36 12.70
N ASP A 6 16.04 25.27 12.11
CA ASP A 6 14.58 25.21 12.20
C ASP A 6 14.00 24.06 11.34
N ILE A 7 14.61 23.78 10.19
CA ILE A 7 14.19 22.69 9.28
C ILE A 7 14.55 21.34 9.90
N GLU A 8 15.74 21.22 10.45
CA GLU A 8 16.22 20.00 11.14
C GLU A 8 15.34 19.68 12.33
N LEU A 9 15.01 20.68 13.17
CA LEU A 9 14.13 20.50 14.32
C LEU A 9 12.73 20.03 13.90
N VAL A 10 12.17 20.62 12.85
CA VAL A 10 10.86 20.23 12.31
C VAL A 10 10.88 18.79 11.83
N PHE A 11 11.92 18.37 11.12
CA PHE A 11 12.05 16.98 10.64
C PHE A 11 12.16 15.99 11.80
N LEU A 12 12.97 16.28 12.81
CA LEU A 12 13.10 15.45 14.03
C LEU A 12 11.79 15.35 14.79
N LEU A 13 11.06 16.47 14.95
CA LEU A 13 9.74 16.47 15.58
C LEU A 13 8.72 15.63 14.81
N LEU A 14 8.70 15.71 13.48
CA LEU A 14 7.81 14.86 12.66
C LEU A 14 8.12 13.37 12.84
N LEU A 15 9.40 12.98 12.83
CA LEU A 15 9.78 11.60 13.10
C LEU A 15 9.37 11.15 14.51
N LEU A 16 9.57 11.98 15.52
CA LEU A 16 9.14 11.70 16.88
C LEU A 16 7.61 11.50 16.95
N PHE A 17 6.83 12.37 16.30
CA PHE A 17 5.38 12.24 16.26
C PHE A 17 4.93 10.97 15.55
N ILE A 18 5.58 10.56 14.46
CA ILE A 18 5.30 9.29 13.78
C ILE A 18 5.49 8.11 14.75
N VAL A 19 6.57 8.10 15.51
CA VAL A 19 6.84 7.05 16.51
C VAL A 19 5.79 7.07 17.61
N VAL A 20 5.51 8.24 18.22
CA VAL A 20 4.56 8.38 19.33
C VAL A 20 3.14 7.98 18.87
N PHE A 21 2.68 8.49 17.73
CA PHE A 21 1.36 8.15 17.21
C PHE A 21 1.27 6.71 16.72
N GLY A 22 2.36 6.14 16.19
CA GLY A 22 2.45 4.73 15.85
C GLY A 22 2.30 3.81 17.08
N LEU A 23 2.97 4.15 18.19
CA LEU A 23 2.82 3.45 19.48
C LEU A 23 1.41 3.60 20.03
N LEU A 24 0.84 4.82 19.97
CA LEU A 24 -0.53 5.08 20.40
C LEU A 24 -1.55 4.28 19.59
N ALA A 25 -1.38 4.22 18.27
CA ALA A 25 -2.22 3.43 17.39
C ALA A 25 -2.24 1.94 17.75
N ARG A 26 -1.07 1.39 18.08
CA ARG A 26 -0.94 -0.01 18.56
C ARG A 26 -1.69 -0.22 19.88
N ARG A 27 -1.56 0.70 20.86
CA ARG A 27 -2.24 0.62 22.16
C ARG A 27 -3.75 0.74 22.03
N LEU A 28 -4.24 1.66 21.19
CA LEU A 28 -5.66 1.89 20.96
C LEU A 28 -6.30 0.81 20.06
N GLY A 29 -5.48 -0.04 19.47
CA GLY A 29 -5.98 -1.01 18.52
C GLY A 29 -6.59 -0.39 17.26
N THR A 30 -6.22 0.85 16.91
CA THR A 30 -6.73 1.63 15.79
C THR A 30 -5.69 1.66 14.65
N PRO A 31 -6.11 1.71 13.38
CA PRO A 31 -5.17 1.86 12.27
C PRO A 31 -4.35 3.14 12.39
N TYR A 32 -3.03 3.02 12.20
CA TYR A 32 -2.11 4.14 12.38
C TYR A 32 -2.41 5.37 11.50
N PRO A 33 -2.93 5.27 10.26
CA PRO A 33 -3.27 6.45 9.46
C PRO A 33 -4.28 7.38 10.13
N ILE A 34 -5.29 6.80 10.79
CA ILE A 34 -6.34 7.58 11.50
C ILE A 34 -5.72 8.34 12.67
N VAL A 35 -4.92 7.65 13.49
CA VAL A 35 -4.29 8.26 14.67
C VAL A 35 -3.31 9.36 14.26
N MET A 36 -2.58 9.16 13.15
CA MET A 36 -1.62 10.14 12.63
C MET A 36 -2.31 11.40 12.10
N VAL A 37 -3.42 11.28 11.35
CA VAL A 37 -4.18 12.45 10.87
C VAL A 37 -4.82 13.20 12.03
N ILE A 38 -5.45 12.51 12.98
CA ILE A 38 -6.03 13.15 14.18
C ILE A 38 -4.93 13.79 15.03
N GLY A 39 -3.81 13.07 15.24
CA GLY A 39 -2.67 13.58 15.98
C GLY A 39 -2.06 14.83 15.32
N GLY A 40 -1.86 14.82 14.01
CA GLY A 40 -1.42 15.98 13.24
C GLY A 40 -2.39 17.16 13.36
N LEU A 41 -3.71 16.88 13.32
CA LEU A 41 -4.73 17.90 13.54
C LEU A 41 -4.65 18.51 14.95
N LEU A 42 -4.54 17.69 15.99
CA LEU A 42 -4.39 18.17 17.36
C LEU A 42 -3.11 18.99 17.55
N LEU A 43 -2.00 18.54 16.96
CA LEU A 43 -0.73 19.27 16.95
C LEU A 43 -0.87 20.63 16.26
N SER A 44 -1.65 20.74 15.20
CA SER A 44 -1.85 21.99 14.47
C SER A 44 -2.52 23.09 15.30
N LEU A 45 -3.20 22.71 16.40
CA LEU A 45 -3.86 23.63 17.35
C LEU A 45 -2.94 24.10 18.47
N VAL A 46 -1.74 23.47 18.62
CA VAL A 46 -0.79 23.84 19.68
C VAL A 46 -0.01 25.10 19.26
N PRO A 47 -0.05 26.20 20.09
CA PRO A 47 0.75 27.37 19.82
C PRO A 47 2.24 27.07 19.84
N GLY A 48 2.98 27.62 18.86
CA GLY A 48 4.46 27.44 18.78
C GLY A 48 4.92 26.34 17.80
N ILE A 49 4.05 25.48 17.32
CA ILE A 49 4.41 24.52 16.27
C ILE A 49 4.54 25.29 14.92
N PRO A 50 5.67 25.13 14.21
CA PRO A 50 5.87 25.77 12.92
C PRO A 50 4.78 25.37 11.92
N ARG A 51 4.25 26.36 11.18
CA ARG A 51 3.31 26.07 10.09
C ARG A 51 4.07 25.45 8.93
N ILE A 52 3.87 24.15 8.74
CA ILE A 52 4.47 23.37 7.67
C ILE A 52 3.49 23.37 6.51
N ASN A 53 3.83 24.04 5.43
CA ASN A 53 3.03 23.95 4.19
C ASN A 53 3.45 22.68 3.45
N LEU A 54 2.49 21.83 3.12
CA LEU A 54 2.71 20.67 2.29
C LEU A 54 3.04 21.16 0.86
N ASN A 55 4.25 20.89 0.42
CA ASN A 55 4.62 21.13 -0.98
C ASN A 55 4.15 19.95 -1.83
N PRO A 56 3.30 20.17 -2.85
CA PRO A 56 2.84 19.09 -3.74
C PRO A 56 3.98 18.36 -4.44
N ASP A 57 5.03 19.07 -4.86
CA ASP A 57 6.18 18.49 -5.54
C ASP A 57 6.90 17.47 -4.65
N LEU A 58 7.00 17.76 -3.34
CA LEU A 58 7.59 16.82 -2.39
C LEU A 58 6.75 15.52 -2.32
N VAL A 59 5.43 15.64 -2.36
CA VAL A 59 4.56 14.45 -2.35
C VAL A 59 4.71 13.66 -3.64
N PHE A 60 4.63 14.30 -4.80
CA PHE A 60 4.67 13.63 -6.09
C PHE A 60 6.04 13.07 -6.45
N LEU A 61 7.13 13.78 -6.11
CA LEU A 61 8.48 13.38 -6.49
C LEU A 61 9.20 12.54 -5.43
N VAL A 62 8.92 12.76 -4.14
CA VAL A 62 9.67 12.09 -3.06
C VAL A 62 8.86 10.99 -2.41
N VAL A 63 7.57 11.20 -2.17
CA VAL A 63 6.77 10.26 -1.38
C VAL A 63 6.04 9.24 -2.24
N LEU A 64 5.41 9.70 -3.32
CA LEU A 64 4.54 8.87 -4.14
C LEU A 64 5.28 7.72 -4.87
N PRO A 65 6.43 7.94 -5.55
CA PRO A 65 7.09 6.88 -6.28
C PRO A 65 7.47 5.66 -5.43
N PRO A 66 8.13 5.80 -4.26
CA PRO A 66 8.47 4.64 -3.44
C PRO A 66 7.22 3.96 -2.84
N LEU A 67 6.17 4.70 -2.47
CA LEU A 67 4.93 4.10 -1.96
C LEU A 67 4.23 3.25 -3.02
N LEU A 68 4.14 3.75 -4.26
CA LEU A 68 3.57 3.00 -5.39
C LEU A 68 4.40 1.76 -5.73
N TYR A 69 5.73 1.91 -5.73
CA TYR A 69 6.64 0.80 -5.99
C TYR A 69 6.48 -0.30 -4.95
N ALA A 70 6.47 0.04 -3.66
CA ALA A 70 6.28 -0.92 -2.58
C ALA A 70 4.92 -1.62 -2.64
N ALA A 71 3.85 -0.89 -2.96
CA ALA A 71 2.52 -1.46 -3.14
C ALA A 71 2.49 -2.41 -4.35
N ALA A 72 3.09 -2.01 -5.49
CA ALA A 72 3.21 -2.87 -6.67
C ALA A 72 4.07 -4.12 -6.40
N TRP A 73 5.14 -3.97 -5.60
CA TRP A 73 6.03 -5.08 -5.23
C TRP A 73 5.32 -6.15 -4.40
N THR A 74 4.43 -5.77 -3.50
CA THR A 74 3.68 -6.68 -2.62
C THR A 74 2.44 -7.28 -3.29
N THR A 75 2.00 -6.72 -4.42
CA THR A 75 0.81 -7.17 -5.14
C THR A 75 1.07 -8.48 -5.89
N SER A 76 0.22 -9.49 -5.67
CA SER A 76 0.26 -10.76 -6.41
C SER A 76 -0.17 -10.53 -7.87
N TRP A 77 0.72 -10.76 -8.82
CA TRP A 77 0.39 -10.67 -10.26
C TRP A 77 -0.76 -11.61 -10.68
N ARG A 78 -0.84 -12.81 -10.09
CA ARG A 78 -1.90 -13.78 -10.38
C ARG A 78 -3.26 -13.22 -9.98
N ASP A 79 -3.37 -12.68 -8.77
CA ASP A 79 -4.62 -12.18 -8.22
C ASP A 79 -5.00 -10.83 -8.83
N PHE A 80 -4.03 -9.97 -9.13
CA PHE A 80 -4.21 -8.75 -9.92
C PHE A 80 -4.80 -9.08 -11.30
N ARG A 81 -4.19 -10.01 -12.06
CA ARG A 81 -4.70 -10.44 -13.37
C ARG A 81 -6.07 -11.13 -13.27
N TYR A 82 -6.31 -11.85 -12.19
CA TYR A 82 -7.61 -12.48 -11.94
C TYR A 82 -8.71 -11.43 -11.76
N ASN A 83 -8.42 -10.36 -11.03
CA ASN A 83 -9.36 -9.29 -10.69
C ASN A 83 -9.30 -8.09 -11.66
N ILE A 84 -8.51 -8.15 -12.75
CA ILE A 84 -8.22 -7.02 -13.66
C ILE A 84 -9.49 -6.28 -14.13
N VAL A 85 -10.56 -7.00 -14.44
CA VAL A 85 -11.82 -6.38 -14.88
C VAL A 85 -12.47 -5.56 -13.77
N SER A 86 -12.46 -6.07 -12.52
CA SER A 86 -12.99 -5.33 -11.37
C SER A 86 -12.13 -4.10 -11.07
N ILE A 87 -10.81 -4.27 -11.09
CA ILE A 87 -9.83 -3.20 -10.88
C ILE A 87 -10.02 -2.10 -11.94
N PHE A 88 -10.14 -2.47 -13.21
CA PHE A 88 -10.31 -1.50 -14.31
C PHE A 88 -11.62 -0.73 -14.21
N LEU A 89 -12.73 -1.39 -13.83
CA LEU A 89 -14.02 -0.74 -13.63
C LEU A 89 -14.02 0.22 -12.45
N LEU A 90 -13.20 -0.03 -11.43
CA LEU A 90 -13.04 0.87 -10.29
C LEU A 90 -12.03 1.99 -10.62
N ALA A 91 -10.89 1.65 -11.18
CA ALA A 91 -9.84 2.63 -11.42
C ALA A 91 -10.16 3.62 -12.56
N PHE A 92 -10.91 3.21 -13.57
CA PHE A 92 -11.32 4.09 -14.69
C PHE A 92 -12.80 4.43 -14.63
N GLY A 93 -13.65 3.43 -14.45
CA GLY A 93 -15.09 3.63 -14.47
C GLY A 93 -15.61 4.44 -13.30
N LEU A 94 -15.21 4.11 -12.08
CA LEU A 94 -15.59 4.87 -10.88
C LEU A 94 -14.98 6.28 -10.91
N VAL A 95 -13.71 6.42 -11.31
CA VAL A 95 -13.05 7.73 -11.44
C VAL A 95 -13.83 8.60 -12.42
N GLY A 96 -14.07 8.11 -13.64
CA GLY A 96 -14.85 8.85 -14.64
C GLY A 96 -16.27 9.19 -14.17
N PHE A 97 -16.96 8.23 -13.55
CA PHE A 97 -18.30 8.45 -12.98
C PHE A 97 -18.26 9.52 -11.87
N THR A 98 -17.30 9.47 -10.97
CA THR A 98 -17.17 10.45 -9.89
C THR A 98 -16.90 11.84 -10.44
N VAL A 99 -15.98 11.96 -11.41
CA VAL A 99 -15.62 13.24 -12.04
C VAL A 99 -16.84 13.87 -12.72
N VAL A 100 -17.58 13.09 -13.53
CA VAL A 100 -18.76 13.59 -14.24
C VAL A 100 -19.88 13.92 -13.24
N ALA A 101 -20.13 13.07 -12.26
CA ALA A 101 -21.19 13.31 -11.27
C ALA A 101 -20.91 14.56 -10.45
N VAL A 102 -19.66 14.77 -9.98
CA VAL A 102 -19.27 15.98 -9.24
C VAL A 102 -19.36 17.22 -10.15
N ALA A 103 -18.94 17.12 -11.42
CA ALA A 103 -19.07 18.23 -12.36
C ALA A 103 -20.54 18.69 -12.56
N LEU A 104 -21.48 17.76 -12.55
CA LEU A 104 -22.91 18.05 -12.73
C LEU A 104 -23.57 18.54 -11.42
N ILE A 105 -23.17 18.03 -10.27
CA ILE A 105 -23.82 18.30 -8.97
C ILE A 105 -23.23 19.54 -8.27
N ALA A 106 -21.92 19.78 -8.38
CA ALA A 106 -21.23 20.85 -7.66
C ALA A 106 -21.81 22.25 -7.93
N PRO A 107 -22.22 22.63 -9.16
CA PRO A 107 -22.83 23.94 -9.43
C PRO A 107 -24.14 24.19 -8.68
N GLY A 108 -24.90 23.15 -8.38
CA GLY A 108 -26.15 23.24 -7.63
C GLY A 108 -25.99 23.27 -6.11
N VAL A 109 -24.81 22.85 -5.61
CA VAL A 109 -24.54 22.70 -4.18
C VAL A 109 -23.60 23.78 -3.65
N PHE A 110 -22.57 24.16 -4.39
CA PHE A 110 -21.53 25.08 -3.95
C PHE A 110 -21.62 26.41 -4.66
N ALA A 111 -21.75 27.49 -3.90
CA ALA A 111 -21.80 28.82 -4.45
C ALA A 111 -20.53 29.18 -5.25
N GLY A 112 -20.70 29.71 -6.46
CA GLY A 112 -19.60 30.10 -7.33
C GLY A 112 -18.90 28.95 -8.07
N PHE A 113 -19.47 27.75 -8.05
CA PHE A 113 -19.00 26.64 -8.89
C PHE A 113 -19.75 26.63 -10.23
N ASP A 114 -19.01 26.35 -11.29
CA ASP A 114 -19.51 25.92 -12.57
C ASP A 114 -19.13 24.43 -12.81
N TRP A 115 -19.57 23.86 -13.92
CA TRP A 115 -19.26 22.47 -14.26
C TRP A 115 -17.75 22.21 -14.44
N ARG A 116 -16.97 23.23 -14.84
CA ARG A 116 -15.50 23.14 -15.04
C ARG A 116 -14.79 22.98 -13.69
N LEU A 117 -15.17 23.80 -12.72
CA LEU A 117 -14.67 23.70 -11.35
C LEU A 117 -15.13 22.42 -10.66
N GLY A 118 -16.36 21.99 -10.94
CA GLY A 118 -16.87 20.68 -10.50
C GLY A 118 -16.05 19.53 -11.11
N PHE A 119 -15.64 19.65 -12.35
CA PHE A 119 -14.76 18.67 -13.01
C PHE A 119 -13.39 18.61 -12.36
N VAL A 120 -12.78 19.77 -12.04
CA VAL A 120 -11.50 19.83 -11.28
C VAL A 120 -11.67 19.20 -9.90
N LEU A 121 -12.71 19.57 -9.14
CA LEU A 121 -12.97 19.02 -7.81
C LEU A 121 -13.17 17.50 -7.87
N GLY A 122 -13.92 17.00 -8.84
CA GLY A 122 -14.14 15.59 -9.08
C GLY A 122 -12.84 14.84 -9.38
N ALA A 123 -11.98 15.39 -10.25
CA ALA A 123 -10.69 14.80 -10.61
C ALA A 123 -9.71 14.73 -9.42
N VAL A 124 -9.66 15.79 -8.61
CA VAL A 124 -8.83 15.85 -7.40
C VAL A 124 -9.21 14.78 -6.39
N VAL A 125 -10.51 14.56 -6.17
CA VAL A 125 -10.99 13.62 -5.12
C VAL A 125 -11.27 12.22 -5.63
N ALA A 126 -11.20 11.97 -6.95
CA ALA A 126 -11.48 10.65 -7.49
C ALA A 126 -10.50 9.55 -7.02
N PRO A 127 -9.18 9.78 -6.88
CA PRO A 127 -8.26 8.79 -6.35
C PRO A 127 -8.64 8.32 -4.94
N THR A 128 -8.52 7.01 -4.68
CA THR A 128 -8.78 6.40 -3.37
C THR A 128 -7.51 5.77 -2.83
N ASP A 129 -7.27 5.94 -1.54
CA ASP A 129 -6.12 5.38 -0.84
C ASP A 129 -6.47 4.01 -0.24
N ALA A 130 -5.76 2.98 -0.69
CA ALA A 130 -5.95 1.64 -0.15
C ALA A 130 -5.25 1.42 1.19
N ILE A 131 -4.23 2.21 1.56
CA ILE A 131 -3.35 1.92 2.71
C ILE A 131 -4.15 1.83 4.01
N ALA A 132 -5.00 2.83 4.26
CA ALA A 132 -5.86 2.83 5.44
C ALA A 132 -6.87 1.67 5.40
N ALA A 133 -7.51 1.45 4.25
CA ALA A 133 -8.52 0.40 4.06
C ALA A 133 -7.93 -1.00 4.20
N THR A 134 -6.78 -1.28 3.57
CA THR A 134 -6.14 -2.61 3.59
C THR A 134 -5.50 -2.94 4.92
N SER A 135 -4.93 -1.95 5.63
CA SER A 135 -4.42 -2.14 6.98
C SER A 135 -5.52 -2.62 7.95
N ILE A 136 -6.72 -2.06 7.82
CA ILE A 136 -7.90 -2.49 8.57
C ILE A 136 -8.37 -3.87 8.10
N ALA A 137 -8.49 -4.06 6.79
CA ALA A 137 -9.00 -5.27 6.16
C ALA A 137 -8.19 -6.51 6.54
N ARG A 138 -6.86 -6.42 6.46
CA ARG A 138 -5.94 -7.50 6.85
C ARG A 138 -6.06 -7.83 8.34
N ARG A 139 -6.17 -6.81 9.19
CA ARG A 139 -6.29 -7.00 10.64
C ARG A 139 -7.59 -7.70 11.07
N ILE A 140 -8.69 -7.47 10.34
CA ILE A 140 -10.02 -8.05 10.65
C ILE A 140 -10.20 -9.42 9.97
N GLY A 141 -9.27 -9.84 9.10
CA GLY A 141 -9.37 -11.08 8.34
C GLY A 141 -10.45 -11.02 7.25
N LEU A 142 -10.53 -9.91 6.50
CA LEU A 142 -11.38 -9.84 5.31
C LEU A 142 -10.88 -10.81 4.23
N PRO A 143 -11.80 -11.34 3.39
CA PRO A 143 -11.40 -12.18 2.26
C PRO A 143 -10.32 -11.51 1.39
N GLY A 144 -9.22 -12.22 1.09
CA GLY A 144 -8.06 -11.71 0.34
C GLY A 144 -8.46 -11.03 -0.97
N ARG A 145 -9.45 -11.57 -1.68
CA ARG A 145 -9.96 -10.98 -2.92
C ARG A 145 -10.42 -9.52 -2.80
N ILE A 146 -11.00 -9.13 -1.65
CA ILE A 146 -11.42 -7.74 -1.43
C ILE A 146 -10.16 -6.87 -1.27
N VAL A 147 -9.17 -7.35 -0.54
CA VAL A 147 -7.89 -6.67 -0.35
C VAL A 147 -7.18 -6.47 -1.68
N ASP A 148 -7.08 -7.53 -2.50
CA ASP A 148 -6.43 -7.48 -3.82
C ASP A 148 -7.10 -6.49 -4.77
N ILE A 149 -8.45 -6.41 -4.75
CA ILE A 149 -9.19 -5.44 -5.56
C ILE A 149 -8.92 -4.01 -5.09
N LEU A 150 -8.88 -3.76 -3.77
CA LEU A 150 -8.60 -2.44 -3.21
C LEU A 150 -7.17 -1.97 -3.52
N GLU A 151 -6.19 -2.86 -3.36
CA GLU A 151 -4.79 -2.56 -3.68
C GLU A 151 -4.62 -2.29 -5.19
N GLY A 152 -5.20 -3.15 -6.02
CA GLY A 152 -5.15 -2.97 -7.47
C GLY A 152 -5.92 -1.72 -7.96
N GLU A 153 -7.05 -1.37 -7.33
CA GLU A 153 -7.77 -0.13 -7.61
C GLU A 153 -6.87 1.08 -7.33
N SER A 154 -6.29 1.16 -6.13
CA SER A 154 -5.48 2.30 -5.69
C SER A 154 -4.22 2.48 -6.55
N LEU A 155 -3.58 1.39 -6.98
CA LEU A 155 -2.40 1.47 -7.85
C LEU A 155 -2.66 2.16 -9.20
N ILE A 156 -3.89 2.06 -9.74
CA ILE A 156 -4.22 2.58 -11.06
C ILE A 156 -5.02 3.88 -10.99
N ASN A 157 -5.90 4.04 -9.99
CA ASN A 157 -6.79 5.20 -9.91
C ASN A 157 -6.04 6.51 -9.65
N ASP A 158 -4.87 6.48 -8.98
CA ASP A 158 -4.03 7.64 -8.78
C ASP A 158 -3.58 8.22 -10.13
N ALA A 159 -3.11 7.35 -11.04
CA ALA A 159 -2.77 7.76 -12.40
C ALA A 159 -3.97 8.32 -13.17
N THR A 160 -5.13 7.66 -13.06
CA THR A 160 -6.36 8.07 -13.76
C THR A 160 -6.87 9.41 -13.21
N GLY A 161 -6.83 9.62 -11.91
CA GLY A 161 -7.23 10.88 -11.27
C GLY A 161 -6.32 12.05 -11.63
N LEU A 162 -5.00 11.85 -11.60
CA LEU A 162 -4.04 12.88 -12.00
C LEU A 162 -4.19 13.24 -13.48
N LEU A 163 -4.44 12.26 -14.32
CA LEU A 163 -4.74 12.48 -15.74
C LEU A 163 -6.02 13.31 -15.92
N ALA A 164 -7.11 12.93 -15.23
CA ALA A 164 -8.35 13.70 -15.25
C ALA A 164 -8.13 15.14 -14.77
N LEU A 165 -7.26 15.34 -13.77
CA LEU A 165 -6.89 16.65 -13.26
C LEU A 165 -6.13 17.49 -14.29
N GLN A 166 -5.19 16.91 -15.03
CA GLN A 166 -4.49 17.62 -16.12
C GLN A 166 -5.46 18.13 -17.18
N PHE A 167 -6.44 17.30 -17.59
CA PHE A 167 -7.49 17.73 -18.50
C PHE A 167 -8.39 18.82 -17.90
N ALA A 168 -8.81 18.63 -16.63
CA ALA A 168 -9.68 19.58 -15.94
C ALA A 168 -9.04 20.97 -15.79
N THR A 169 -7.77 21.02 -15.39
CA THR A 169 -7.02 22.27 -15.26
C THR A 169 -6.78 22.93 -16.61
N GLY A 170 -6.52 22.15 -17.66
CA GLY A 170 -6.42 22.64 -19.04
C GLY A 170 -7.72 23.32 -19.53
N ILE A 171 -8.88 22.75 -19.22
CA ILE A 171 -10.20 23.31 -19.56
C ILE A 171 -10.44 24.63 -18.81
N VAL A 172 -10.12 24.71 -17.52
CA VAL A 172 -10.29 25.94 -16.71
C VAL A 172 -9.31 27.03 -17.17
N ALA A 173 -8.08 26.66 -17.52
CA ALA A 173 -7.07 27.59 -18.01
C ALA A 173 -7.32 28.12 -19.44
N GLN A 174 -8.42 27.72 -20.07
CA GLN A 174 -8.79 28.07 -21.47
C GLN A 174 -7.72 27.71 -22.52
N LYS A 175 -6.77 26.86 -22.17
CA LYS A 175 -5.81 26.30 -23.10
C LYS A 175 -6.46 25.12 -23.81
N LEU A 176 -6.92 25.36 -25.06
CA LEU A 176 -7.38 24.33 -26.02
C LEU A 176 -8.30 23.27 -25.39
N VAL A 177 -9.57 23.32 -25.70
CA VAL A 177 -10.44 22.16 -25.50
C VAL A 177 -9.91 21.06 -26.44
N PRO A 178 -9.26 20.00 -25.91
CA PRO A 178 -8.70 18.98 -26.78
C PRO A 178 -9.86 18.36 -27.59
N THR A 179 -9.64 18.18 -28.88
CA THR A 179 -10.57 17.38 -29.67
C THR A 179 -10.64 15.97 -29.09
N VAL A 180 -11.79 15.32 -29.17
CA VAL A 180 -11.97 13.96 -28.60
C VAL A 180 -10.87 13.00 -29.11
N SER A 181 -10.46 13.11 -30.35
CA SER A 181 -9.38 12.30 -30.93
C SER A 181 -8.02 12.57 -30.33
N SER A 182 -7.64 13.84 -30.11
CA SER A 182 -6.36 14.18 -29.47
C SER A 182 -6.35 13.79 -28.00
N GLY A 183 -7.49 13.92 -27.33
CA GLY A 183 -7.65 13.46 -25.94
C GLY A 183 -7.45 11.95 -25.79
N ILE A 184 -8.07 11.15 -26.66
CA ILE A 184 -7.90 9.68 -26.65
C ILE A 184 -6.44 9.29 -26.95
N LEU A 185 -5.80 9.94 -27.92
CA LEU A 185 -4.40 9.64 -28.27
C LEU A 185 -3.45 9.99 -27.13
N SER A 186 -3.60 11.16 -26.51
CA SER A 186 -2.82 11.56 -25.34
C SER A 186 -3.03 10.59 -24.15
N PHE A 187 -4.27 10.15 -23.94
CA PHE A 187 -4.61 9.16 -22.92
C PHE A 187 -3.93 7.81 -23.19
N ALA A 188 -3.99 7.34 -24.45
CA ALA A 188 -3.35 6.10 -24.86
C ALA A 188 -1.82 6.17 -24.72
N TRP A 189 -1.21 7.33 -25.05
CA TRP A 189 0.22 7.57 -24.87
C TRP A 189 0.62 7.58 -23.39
N LEU A 190 -0.11 8.28 -22.53
CA LEU A 190 0.15 8.33 -21.10
C LEU A 190 0.13 6.93 -20.47
N ILE A 191 -0.85 6.10 -20.82
CA ILE A 191 -0.96 4.73 -20.31
C ILE A 191 0.07 3.82 -20.97
N GLY A 192 0.07 3.74 -22.29
CA GLY A 192 0.92 2.83 -23.04
C GLY A 192 2.41 3.15 -22.92
N GLY A 193 2.76 4.44 -22.98
CA GLY A 193 4.11 4.94 -22.78
C GLY A 193 4.60 4.69 -21.34
N GLY A 194 3.76 4.97 -20.33
CA GLY A 194 4.10 4.70 -18.93
C GLY A 194 4.34 3.22 -18.68
N ILE A 195 3.40 2.36 -19.06
CA ILE A 195 3.56 0.90 -18.89
C ILE A 195 4.77 0.38 -19.68
N GLY A 196 4.92 0.80 -20.93
CA GLY A 196 6.02 0.38 -21.79
C GLY A 196 7.40 0.75 -21.22
N LEU A 197 7.55 1.99 -20.77
CA LEU A 197 8.78 2.48 -20.16
C LEU A 197 9.06 1.77 -18.83
N GLY A 198 8.04 1.59 -17.98
CA GLY A 198 8.19 0.86 -16.73
C GLY A 198 8.66 -0.58 -16.92
N LEU A 199 8.12 -1.28 -17.93
CA LEU A 199 8.55 -2.64 -18.28
C LEU A 199 9.98 -2.65 -18.87
N LEU A 200 10.34 -1.66 -19.69
CA LEU A 200 11.67 -1.53 -20.27
C LEU A 200 12.72 -1.32 -19.18
N VAL A 201 12.49 -0.34 -18.28
CA VAL A 201 13.42 -0.09 -17.16
C VAL A 201 13.48 -1.31 -16.23
N GLY A 202 12.34 -1.93 -15.93
CA GLY A 202 12.30 -3.15 -15.14
C GLY A 202 13.12 -4.29 -15.76
N TRP A 203 13.12 -4.43 -17.08
CA TRP A 203 13.94 -5.42 -17.79
C TRP A 203 15.44 -5.08 -17.70
N VAL A 204 15.79 -3.81 -17.84
CA VAL A 204 17.19 -3.35 -17.68
C VAL A 204 17.68 -3.61 -16.26
N VAL A 205 16.86 -3.27 -15.27
CA VAL A 205 17.18 -3.51 -13.85
C VAL A 205 17.34 -5.00 -13.54
N ASP A 206 16.44 -5.88 -14.03
CA ASP A 206 16.59 -7.34 -13.88
C ASP A 206 17.93 -7.84 -14.45
N ALA A 207 18.41 -7.26 -15.57
CA ALA A 207 19.69 -7.62 -16.16
C ALA A 207 20.91 -7.11 -15.35
N ILE A 208 20.76 -5.97 -14.67
CA ILE A 208 21.78 -5.38 -13.79
C ILE A 208 21.87 -6.17 -12.48
N GLU A 209 20.73 -6.40 -11.82
CA GLU A 209 20.61 -7.10 -10.52
C GLU A 209 21.22 -8.50 -10.57
N ARG A 210 21.08 -9.21 -11.69
CA ARG A 210 21.71 -10.54 -11.86
C ARG A 210 23.25 -10.53 -11.87
N ARG A 211 23.88 -9.37 -11.95
CA ARG A 211 25.34 -9.20 -11.96
C ARG A 211 25.88 -8.63 -10.67
N ILE A 212 24.99 -8.21 -9.79
CA ILE A 212 25.31 -7.68 -8.47
C ILE A 212 25.09 -8.79 -7.44
N ASP A 213 26.01 -8.94 -6.52
CA ASP A 213 25.90 -9.84 -5.36
C ASP A 213 26.41 -9.06 -4.14
N ASP A 214 25.77 -7.91 -3.88
CA ASP A 214 26.11 -7.01 -2.77
C ASP A 214 24.82 -6.41 -2.19
N GLY A 215 24.41 -6.89 -1.01
CA GLY A 215 23.15 -6.52 -0.40
C GLY A 215 22.92 -5.01 -0.22
N PRO A 216 23.86 -4.24 0.34
CA PRO A 216 23.78 -2.78 0.41
C PRO A 216 23.55 -2.10 -0.95
N ILE A 217 24.22 -2.55 -2.01
CA ILE A 217 24.06 -1.98 -3.36
C ILE A 217 22.68 -2.32 -3.92
N GLU A 218 22.24 -3.58 -3.80
CA GLU A 218 20.91 -4.03 -4.26
C GLU A 218 19.78 -3.28 -3.52
N ILE A 219 19.89 -3.09 -2.20
CA ILE A 219 18.93 -2.32 -1.41
C ILE A 219 18.89 -0.85 -1.88
N THR A 220 20.06 -0.24 -2.05
CA THR A 220 20.15 1.17 -2.50
C THR A 220 19.55 1.33 -3.90
N LEU A 221 19.85 0.39 -4.80
CA LEU A 221 19.29 0.37 -6.15
C LEU A 221 17.76 0.22 -6.09
N SER A 222 17.23 -0.65 -5.24
CA SER A 222 15.78 -0.82 -5.08
C SER A 222 15.07 0.48 -4.65
N ILE A 223 15.71 1.34 -3.85
CA ILE A 223 15.20 2.65 -3.45
C ILE A 223 15.31 3.66 -4.60
N LEU A 224 16.37 3.60 -5.41
CA LEU A 224 16.60 4.51 -6.53
C LEU A 224 15.63 4.27 -7.70
N ILE A 225 15.29 3.01 -7.98
CA ILE A 225 14.47 2.58 -9.12
C ILE A 225 13.15 3.36 -9.24
N PRO A 226 12.28 3.48 -8.20
CA PRO A 226 11.01 4.18 -8.34
C PRO A 226 11.17 5.64 -8.75
N TYR A 227 12.20 6.33 -8.28
CA TYR A 227 12.49 7.72 -8.66
C TYR A 227 12.97 7.80 -10.12
N ALA A 228 13.92 6.96 -10.50
CA ALA A 228 14.45 6.95 -11.85
C ALA A 228 13.37 6.65 -12.89
N VAL A 229 12.50 5.68 -12.61
CA VAL A 229 11.37 5.31 -13.48
C VAL A 229 10.35 6.43 -13.57
N TYR A 230 10.02 7.06 -12.44
CA TYR A 230 9.05 8.16 -12.39
C TYR A 230 9.54 9.35 -13.23
N LEU A 231 10.77 9.79 -12.99
CA LEU A 231 11.37 10.92 -13.71
C LEU A 231 11.53 10.64 -15.20
N ALA A 232 12.00 9.44 -15.56
CA ALA A 232 12.13 9.06 -16.98
C ALA A 232 10.78 9.03 -17.71
N ALA A 233 9.69 8.66 -17.04
CA ALA A 233 8.36 8.68 -17.63
C ALA A 233 7.83 10.12 -17.76
N ASP A 234 8.10 10.98 -16.78
CA ASP A 234 7.71 12.39 -16.80
C ASP A 234 8.41 13.14 -17.94
N ASP A 235 9.70 12.91 -18.17
CA ASP A 235 10.48 13.49 -19.25
C ASP A 235 9.90 13.20 -20.66
N VAL A 236 9.33 12.01 -20.84
CA VAL A 236 8.68 11.64 -22.13
C VAL A 236 7.17 11.94 -22.12
N HIS A 237 6.68 12.68 -21.15
CA HIS A 237 5.27 13.02 -20.97
C HIS A 237 4.35 11.77 -20.91
N ALA A 238 4.85 10.68 -20.32
CA ALA A 238 4.10 9.49 -20.00
C ALA A 238 3.71 9.46 -18.50
N SER A 239 2.85 8.53 -18.09
CA SER A 239 2.46 8.43 -16.69
C SER A 239 3.56 7.82 -15.82
N GLY A 240 4.22 8.66 -14.98
CA GLY A 240 5.21 8.23 -13.99
C GLY A 240 4.63 7.20 -12.99
N VAL A 241 3.37 7.39 -12.59
CA VAL A 241 2.65 6.47 -11.69
C VAL A 241 2.54 5.07 -12.31
N LEU A 242 2.04 4.97 -13.55
CA LEU A 242 1.90 3.67 -14.22
C LEU A 242 3.25 3.04 -14.56
N ALA A 243 4.26 3.85 -14.85
CA ALA A 243 5.61 3.36 -15.10
C ALA A 243 6.21 2.69 -13.85
N VAL A 244 6.11 3.35 -12.69
CA VAL A 244 6.58 2.80 -11.40
C VAL A 244 5.83 1.52 -11.04
N VAL A 245 4.50 1.50 -11.20
CA VAL A 245 3.67 0.31 -10.93
C VAL A 245 4.03 -0.85 -11.86
N ALA A 246 4.17 -0.60 -13.16
CA ALA A 246 4.54 -1.63 -14.13
C ALA A 246 5.94 -2.21 -13.86
N CYS A 247 6.91 -1.34 -13.51
CA CYS A 247 8.26 -1.74 -13.12
C CYS A 247 8.24 -2.59 -11.84
N GLY A 248 7.54 -2.13 -10.79
CA GLY A 248 7.42 -2.85 -9.52
C GLY A 248 6.80 -4.23 -9.66
N LEU A 249 5.67 -4.36 -10.38
CA LEU A 249 5.02 -5.63 -10.67
C LEU A 249 5.93 -6.59 -11.48
N PHE A 250 6.69 -6.05 -12.44
CA PHE A 250 7.62 -6.85 -13.24
C PHE A 250 8.78 -7.39 -12.40
N LEU A 251 9.43 -6.54 -11.61
CA LEU A 251 10.57 -6.91 -10.77
C LEU A 251 10.15 -7.81 -9.61
N SER A 252 9.00 -7.57 -8.98
CA SER A 252 8.44 -8.42 -7.92
C SER A 252 8.37 -9.88 -8.37
N ARG A 253 7.88 -10.13 -9.58
CA ARG A 253 7.79 -11.50 -10.14
C ARG A 253 9.17 -12.14 -10.40
N ARG A 254 10.20 -11.34 -10.65
CA ARG A 254 11.53 -11.82 -10.98
C ARG A 254 12.51 -11.85 -9.80
N SER A 255 12.17 -11.19 -8.71
CA SER A 255 13.01 -11.04 -7.50
C SER A 255 13.54 -12.37 -6.94
N VAL A 256 12.77 -13.45 -7.06
CA VAL A 256 13.18 -14.79 -6.63
C VAL A 256 14.44 -15.29 -7.38
N LYS A 257 14.72 -14.75 -8.59
CA LYS A 257 15.81 -15.21 -9.47
C LYS A 257 17.11 -14.47 -9.27
N PHE A 258 17.08 -13.26 -8.68
CA PHE A 258 18.28 -12.44 -8.52
C PHE A 258 18.62 -12.16 -7.06
N PHE A 259 17.67 -12.00 -6.15
CA PHE A 259 18.00 -11.78 -4.75
C PHE A 259 18.40 -13.05 -4.02
N THR A 260 19.50 -12.98 -3.30
CA THR A 260 19.87 -14.01 -2.32
C THR A 260 18.88 -14.02 -1.15
N PRO A 261 18.77 -15.15 -0.40
CA PRO A 261 17.86 -15.21 0.76
C PRO A 261 18.10 -14.10 1.79
N THR A 262 19.36 -13.79 2.08
CA THR A 262 19.76 -12.75 3.04
C THR A 262 19.32 -11.36 2.59
N VAL A 263 19.60 -11.00 1.34
CA VAL A 263 19.20 -9.70 0.76
C VAL A 263 17.68 -9.55 0.72
N ARG A 264 16.96 -10.63 0.43
CA ARG A 264 15.48 -10.63 0.41
C ARG A 264 14.87 -10.28 1.75
N ILE A 265 15.41 -10.82 2.86
CA ILE A 265 14.98 -10.49 4.22
C ILE A 265 15.31 -9.02 4.55
N GLN A 266 16.51 -8.58 4.21
CA GLN A 266 16.96 -7.20 4.48
C GLN A 266 16.13 -6.17 3.70
N ILE A 267 15.92 -6.37 2.41
CA ILE A 267 15.08 -5.50 1.56
C ILE A 267 13.66 -5.38 2.12
N TRP A 268 13.05 -6.51 2.53
CA TRP A 268 11.72 -6.50 3.13
C TRP A 268 11.66 -5.61 4.37
N SER A 269 12.64 -5.75 5.28
CA SER A 269 12.72 -4.96 6.51
C SER A 269 12.91 -3.46 6.24
N VAL A 270 13.80 -3.10 5.30
CA VAL A 270 14.04 -1.71 4.90
C VAL A 270 12.77 -1.09 4.29
N TRP A 271 12.12 -1.77 3.34
CA TRP A 271 10.90 -1.28 2.71
C TRP A 271 9.72 -1.16 3.68
N GLN A 272 9.59 -2.09 4.64
CA GLN A 272 8.57 -1.99 5.67
C GLN A 272 8.76 -0.73 6.54
N SER A 273 10.00 -0.45 6.95
CA SER A 273 10.35 0.72 7.74
C SER A 273 10.16 2.02 6.94
N LEU A 274 10.64 2.05 5.70
CA LEU A 274 10.50 3.20 4.80
C LEU A 274 9.03 3.53 4.53
N ASN A 275 8.22 2.52 4.22
CA ASN A 275 6.78 2.70 4.03
C ASN A 275 6.09 3.25 5.27
N PHE A 276 6.43 2.75 6.46
CA PHE A 276 5.87 3.24 7.72
C PHE A 276 6.19 4.72 7.92
N VAL A 277 7.45 5.13 7.70
CA VAL A 277 7.90 6.53 7.85
C VAL A 277 7.24 7.43 6.80
N LEU A 278 7.25 7.05 5.53
CA LEU A 278 6.66 7.85 4.45
C LEU A 278 5.15 8.03 4.63
N ASN A 279 4.43 6.96 4.91
CA ASN A 279 3.00 7.03 5.18
C ASN A 279 2.71 7.86 6.45
N GLY A 280 3.50 7.64 7.51
CA GLY A 280 3.37 8.39 8.75
C GLY A 280 3.56 9.89 8.55
N LEU A 281 4.61 10.26 7.84
CA LEU A 281 4.91 11.65 7.49
C LEU A 281 3.73 12.30 6.77
N VAL A 282 3.22 11.62 5.75
CA VAL A 282 2.11 12.12 4.95
C VAL A 282 0.84 12.32 5.77
N PHE A 283 0.43 11.33 6.56
CA PHE A 283 -0.80 11.42 7.34
C PHE A 283 -0.70 12.48 8.45
N VAL A 284 0.44 12.64 9.09
CA VAL A 284 0.69 13.74 10.05
C VAL A 284 0.63 15.09 9.34
N LEU A 285 1.27 15.22 8.17
CA LEU A 285 1.25 16.44 7.38
C LEU A 285 -0.16 16.82 6.90
N ILE A 286 -0.99 15.85 6.51
CA ILE A 286 -2.41 16.10 6.19
C ILE A 286 -3.11 16.75 7.40
N GLY A 287 -2.96 16.19 8.60
CA GLY A 287 -3.57 16.74 9.80
C GLY A 287 -3.11 18.18 10.11
N LEU A 288 -1.83 18.47 9.88
CA LEU A 288 -1.25 19.79 10.10
C LEU A 288 -1.74 20.88 9.14
N GLN A 289 -2.37 20.53 8.00
CA GLN A 289 -2.79 21.54 6.99
C GLN A 289 -4.06 22.32 7.38
N LEU A 290 -4.91 21.83 8.28
CA LEU A 290 -6.23 22.44 8.54
C LEU A 290 -6.18 23.93 8.89
N PRO A 291 -5.29 24.44 9.78
CA PRO A 291 -5.25 25.86 10.10
C PRO A 291 -4.83 26.73 8.89
N ALA A 292 -3.90 26.23 8.07
CA ALA A 292 -3.45 26.95 6.86
C ALA A 292 -4.58 27.01 5.81
N ILE A 293 -5.29 25.89 5.60
CA ILE A 293 -6.44 25.80 4.70
C ILE A 293 -7.54 26.75 5.18
N ARG A 294 -7.87 26.74 6.47
CA ARG A 294 -8.92 27.62 7.01
C ARG A 294 -8.53 29.10 6.89
N ALA A 295 -7.28 29.45 7.16
CA ALA A 295 -6.82 30.85 7.07
C ALA A 295 -6.88 31.40 5.62
N SER A 296 -6.78 30.51 4.63
CA SER A 296 -6.85 30.89 3.20
C SER A 296 -8.27 31.16 2.70
N ILE A 297 -9.32 30.71 3.44
CA ILE A 297 -10.71 30.85 3.04
C ILE A 297 -11.31 32.09 3.72
N ARG A 298 -11.67 33.09 2.91
CA ARG A 298 -12.35 34.31 3.35
C ARG A 298 -13.80 34.33 2.82
N GLY A 299 -14.72 34.90 3.59
CA GLY A 299 -16.10 35.09 3.14
C GLY A 299 -17.11 33.96 3.45
N TYR A 300 -16.66 32.87 4.09
CA TYR A 300 -17.55 31.77 4.50
C TYR A 300 -17.58 31.62 6.02
N ASN A 301 -18.80 31.47 6.60
CA ASN A 301 -18.98 31.12 8.00
C ASN A 301 -18.52 29.66 8.25
N LEU A 302 -18.09 29.38 9.48
CA LEU A 302 -17.63 28.04 9.85
C LEU A 302 -18.75 26.99 9.66
N SER A 303 -19.98 27.32 10.00
CA SER A 303 -21.15 26.43 9.83
C SER A 303 -21.38 26.05 8.36
N THR A 304 -21.23 27.02 7.44
CA THR A 304 -21.36 26.79 6.01
C THR A 304 -20.24 25.87 5.49
N LEU A 305 -19.01 26.10 5.94
CA LEU A 305 -17.87 25.26 5.57
C LEU A 305 -18.04 23.81 6.07
N VAL A 306 -18.47 23.64 7.31
CA VAL A 306 -18.74 22.30 7.88
C VAL A 306 -19.88 21.62 7.11
N ALA A 307 -20.95 22.35 6.80
CA ALA A 307 -22.06 21.81 5.99
C ALA A 307 -21.58 21.38 4.59
N TYR A 308 -20.80 22.22 3.90
CA TYR A 308 -20.24 21.90 2.59
C TYR A 308 -19.33 20.68 2.64
N GLY A 309 -18.45 20.59 3.63
CA GLY A 309 -17.58 19.44 3.85
C GLY A 309 -18.37 18.15 4.11
N ALA A 310 -19.41 18.21 4.94
CA ALA A 310 -20.26 17.06 5.26
C ALA A 310 -21.06 16.59 4.04
N VAL A 311 -21.72 17.51 3.32
CA VAL A 311 -22.49 17.22 2.11
C VAL A 311 -21.59 16.62 1.03
N PHE A 312 -20.41 17.19 0.81
CA PHE A 312 -19.49 16.71 -0.19
C PHE A 312 -18.95 15.32 0.15
N SER A 313 -18.57 15.09 1.41
CA SER A 313 -18.11 13.76 1.86
C SER A 313 -19.21 12.71 1.72
N ALA A 314 -20.45 13.04 2.11
CA ALA A 314 -21.60 12.15 1.96
C ALA A 314 -21.87 11.85 0.47
N LEU A 315 -21.79 12.85 -0.40
CA LEU A 315 -21.92 12.70 -1.85
C LEU A 315 -20.88 11.69 -2.40
N LEU A 316 -19.61 11.82 -2.04
CA LEU A 316 -18.55 10.91 -2.51
C LEU A 316 -18.78 9.47 -2.05
N ILE A 317 -19.17 9.28 -0.78
CA ILE A 317 -19.51 7.95 -0.25
C ILE A 317 -20.68 7.35 -1.03
N LEU A 318 -21.73 8.15 -1.27
CA LEU A 318 -22.90 7.71 -2.01
C LEU A 318 -22.57 7.35 -3.47
N LEU A 319 -21.82 8.20 -4.18
CA LEU A 319 -21.42 7.96 -5.56
C LEU A 319 -20.64 6.64 -5.69
N ARG A 320 -19.71 6.38 -4.75
CA ARG A 320 -18.99 5.12 -4.73
C ARG A 320 -19.92 3.92 -4.51
N LEU A 321 -20.82 4.00 -3.54
CA LEU A 321 -21.79 2.93 -3.29
C LEU A 321 -22.67 2.69 -4.52
N VAL A 322 -23.17 3.74 -5.16
CA VAL A 322 -23.99 3.63 -6.38
C VAL A 322 -23.24 2.95 -7.52
N TRP A 323 -21.95 3.25 -7.71
CA TRP A 323 -21.16 2.64 -8.80
C TRP A 323 -20.73 1.20 -8.55
N VAL A 324 -20.37 0.85 -7.30
CA VAL A 324 -19.75 -0.45 -7.00
C VAL A 324 -20.71 -1.61 -7.27
N PHE A 325 -22.02 -1.44 -7.06
CA PHE A 325 -23.01 -2.50 -7.32
C PHE A 325 -23.12 -2.86 -8.81
N PRO A 326 -23.40 -1.93 -9.74
CA PRO A 326 -23.42 -2.26 -11.15
C PRO A 326 -22.03 -2.66 -11.67
N GLY A 327 -20.96 -2.04 -11.18
CA GLY A 327 -19.58 -2.39 -11.53
C GLY A 327 -19.25 -3.84 -11.21
N ALA A 328 -19.61 -4.34 -10.03
CA ALA A 328 -19.42 -5.74 -9.64
C ALA A 328 -20.23 -6.69 -10.54
N GLY A 329 -21.46 -6.30 -10.92
CA GLY A 329 -22.31 -7.05 -11.84
C GLY A 329 -21.70 -7.15 -13.25
N ILE A 330 -21.23 -6.03 -13.79
CA ILE A 330 -20.54 -5.96 -15.10
C ILE A 330 -19.25 -6.80 -15.05
N ALA A 331 -18.43 -6.66 -14.00
CA ALA A 331 -17.21 -7.45 -13.84
C ALA A 331 -17.48 -8.95 -13.82
N TRP A 332 -18.52 -9.37 -13.10
CA TRP A 332 -18.93 -10.77 -13.08
C TRP A 332 -19.38 -11.25 -14.46
N LEU A 333 -20.22 -10.47 -15.16
CA LEU A 333 -20.75 -10.80 -16.49
C LEU A 333 -19.62 -10.91 -17.53
N VAL A 334 -18.68 -9.97 -17.54
CA VAL A 334 -17.52 -9.96 -18.46
C VAL A 334 -16.64 -11.19 -18.20
N ARG A 335 -16.33 -11.50 -16.93
CA ARG A 335 -15.51 -12.66 -16.59
C ARG A 335 -16.15 -13.98 -16.98
N THR A 336 -17.45 -14.12 -16.75
CA THR A 336 -18.16 -15.38 -17.07
C THR A 336 -18.36 -15.59 -18.57
N ARG A 337 -18.46 -14.49 -19.35
CA ARG A 337 -18.56 -14.57 -20.82
C ARG A 337 -17.21 -14.78 -21.51
N LEU A 338 -16.14 -14.10 -21.06
CA LEU A 338 -14.82 -14.19 -21.68
C LEU A 338 -14.09 -15.50 -21.39
N SER A 339 -14.38 -16.18 -20.29
CA SER A 339 -13.68 -17.41 -19.90
C SER A 339 -14.63 -18.59 -19.76
N ARG A 340 -14.54 -19.56 -20.70
CA ARG A 340 -15.30 -20.83 -20.63
C ARG A 340 -15.09 -21.58 -19.32
N ARG A 341 -13.90 -21.52 -18.71
CA ARG A 341 -13.57 -22.14 -17.40
C ARG A 341 -14.28 -21.49 -16.22
N ARG A 342 -14.76 -20.24 -16.36
CA ARG A 342 -15.38 -19.44 -15.28
C ARG A 342 -16.90 -19.35 -15.36
N ARG A 343 -17.54 -20.10 -16.25
CA ARG A 343 -19.00 -20.09 -16.41
C ARG A 343 -19.78 -20.45 -15.13
N HIS A 344 -19.14 -21.14 -14.18
CA HIS A 344 -19.73 -21.56 -12.91
C HIS A 344 -19.29 -20.68 -11.71
N GLU A 345 -18.64 -19.53 -11.97
CA GLU A 345 -18.28 -18.59 -10.90
C GLU A 345 -19.54 -18.02 -10.25
N ARG A 346 -19.67 -18.20 -8.94
CA ARG A 346 -20.82 -17.67 -8.19
C ARG A 346 -20.82 -16.16 -8.22
N ARG A 347 -22.01 -15.56 -8.27
CA ARG A 347 -22.17 -14.10 -8.15
C ARG A 347 -21.55 -13.62 -6.86
N PRO A 348 -20.86 -12.45 -6.87
CA PRO A 348 -20.33 -11.88 -5.65
C PRO A 348 -21.48 -11.56 -4.66
N ARG A 349 -21.25 -11.84 -3.39
CA ARG A 349 -22.26 -11.60 -2.35
C ARG A 349 -22.45 -10.10 -2.13
N LEU A 350 -23.70 -9.63 -2.03
CA LEU A 350 -24.02 -8.21 -1.83
C LEU A 350 -23.27 -7.60 -0.64
N ARG A 351 -23.07 -8.36 0.44
CA ARG A 351 -22.32 -7.94 1.63
C ARG A 351 -20.85 -7.60 1.29
N GLN A 352 -20.22 -8.38 0.45
CA GLN A 352 -18.83 -8.14 0.00
C GLN A 352 -18.76 -6.89 -0.89
N ILE A 353 -19.74 -6.72 -1.79
CA ILE A 353 -19.83 -5.53 -2.65
C ILE A 353 -20.03 -4.27 -1.79
N PHE A 354 -20.89 -4.34 -0.78
CA PHE A 354 -21.13 -3.22 0.13
C PHE A 354 -19.86 -2.82 0.89
N VAL A 355 -19.11 -3.80 1.44
CA VAL A 355 -17.83 -3.53 2.10
C VAL A 355 -16.83 -2.90 1.13
N LEU A 356 -16.72 -3.40 -0.10
CA LEU A 356 -15.87 -2.81 -1.13
C LEU A 356 -16.27 -1.36 -1.45
N GLY A 357 -17.56 -1.04 -1.45
CA GLY A 357 -18.07 0.32 -1.59
C GLY A 357 -17.76 1.20 -0.39
N TRP A 358 -17.82 0.66 0.84
CA TRP A 358 -17.56 1.40 2.07
C TRP A 358 -16.07 1.71 2.28
N THR A 359 -15.15 0.98 1.70
CA THR A 359 -13.70 1.15 1.84
C THR A 359 -13.08 2.22 0.93
N GLY A 360 -13.86 3.19 0.46
CA GLY A 360 -13.39 4.25 -0.45
C GLY A 360 -12.74 5.44 0.24
N MET A 361 -11.77 5.20 1.12
CA MET A 361 -11.04 6.26 1.82
C MET A 361 -10.21 7.08 0.84
N ARG A 362 -10.10 8.40 1.08
CA ARG A 362 -9.25 9.30 0.28
C ARG A 362 -7.92 9.51 1.01
N GLY A 363 -6.85 9.77 0.24
CA GLY A 363 -5.51 9.87 0.79
C GLY A 363 -4.75 11.11 0.36
N VAL A 364 -3.42 11.03 0.49
CA VAL A 364 -2.51 12.13 0.26
C VAL A 364 -2.49 12.62 -1.17
N VAL A 365 -2.64 11.73 -2.14
CA VAL A 365 -2.63 12.09 -3.57
C VAL A 365 -3.69 13.12 -3.89
N SER A 366 -4.91 12.95 -3.32
CA SER A 366 -5.98 13.93 -3.47
C SER A 366 -5.63 15.31 -2.88
N LEU A 367 -5.01 15.36 -1.68
CA LEU A 367 -4.62 16.65 -1.08
C LEU A 367 -3.47 17.30 -1.85
N ALA A 368 -2.47 16.53 -2.25
CA ALA A 368 -1.36 17.03 -3.08
C ALA A 368 -1.88 17.57 -4.41
N ALA A 369 -2.79 16.86 -5.05
CA ALA A 369 -3.46 17.29 -6.29
C ALA A 369 -4.23 18.61 -6.11
N ALA A 370 -4.96 18.77 -4.99
CA ALA A 370 -5.64 20.02 -4.68
C ALA A 370 -4.67 21.19 -4.45
N LEU A 371 -3.58 20.96 -3.74
CA LEU A 371 -2.56 21.97 -3.46
C LEU A 371 -1.72 22.32 -4.70
N ALA A 372 -1.56 21.39 -5.64
CA ALA A 372 -0.86 21.59 -6.92
C ALA A 372 -1.67 22.45 -7.92
N LEU A 373 -2.96 22.73 -7.66
CA LEU A 373 -3.73 23.65 -8.49
C LEU A 373 -3.02 25.01 -8.56
N PRO A 374 -2.89 25.63 -9.75
CA PRO A 374 -2.21 26.89 -9.92
C PRO A 374 -2.86 27.98 -9.06
N SER A 375 -2.07 28.90 -8.53
CA SER A 375 -2.59 30.03 -7.76
C SER A 375 -3.25 31.09 -8.66
N ALA A 376 -2.77 31.19 -9.91
CA ALA A 376 -3.28 32.11 -10.91
C ALA A 376 -3.38 31.43 -12.28
N LEU A 377 -4.32 31.88 -13.11
CA LEU A 377 -4.49 31.50 -14.50
C LEU A 377 -3.44 32.22 -15.38
N ALA A 378 -3.35 31.83 -16.65
CA ALA A 378 -2.39 32.38 -17.60
C ALA A 378 -2.59 33.90 -17.87
N ASP A 379 -3.81 34.40 -17.63
CA ASP A 379 -4.17 35.82 -17.72
C ASP A 379 -3.85 36.64 -16.46
N GLY A 380 -3.24 35.98 -15.43
CA GLY A 380 -2.90 36.60 -14.15
C GLY A 380 -4.08 36.64 -13.15
N SER A 381 -5.27 36.24 -13.53
CA SER A 381 -6.40 36.16 -12.61
C SER A 381 -6.23 35.01 -11.60
N PRO A 382 -6.70 35.14 -10.34
CA PRO A 382 -6.63 34.07 -9.37
C PRO A 382 -7.45 32.86 -9.83
N PHE A 383 -6.94 31.63 -9.58
CA PHE A 383 -7.70 30.41 -9.91
C PHE A 383 -9.02 30.39 -9.13
N PRO A 384 -10.17 30.27 -9.81
CA PRO A 384 -11.49 30.39 -9.17
C PRO A 384 -11.69 29.31 -8.11
N GLN A 385 -12.20 29.71 -6.94
CA GLN A 385 -12.57 28.78 -5.83
C GLN A 385 -11.46 27.80 -5.38
N ARG A 386 -10.17 28.05 -5.71
CA ARG A 386 -9.05 27.18 -5.37
C ARG A 386 -9.05 26.78 -3.89
N ASN A 387 -9.20 27.76 -2.99
CA ASN A 387 -9.16 27.51 -1.55
C ASN A 387 -10.34 26.66 -1.07
N LEU A 388 -11.52 26.82 -1.67
CA LEU A 388 -12.68 25.99 -1.37
C LEU A 388 -12.49 24.56 -1.88
N ILE A 389 -11.89 24.35 -3.07
CA ILE A 389 -11.53 23.02 -3.58
C ILE A 389 -10.58 22.31 -2.61
N VAL A 390 -9.53 22.99 -2.15
CA VAL A 390 -8.57 22.44 -1.17
C VAL A 390 -9.26 22.07 0.13
N PHE A 391 -10.16 22.91 0.63
CA PHE A 391 -10.94 22.64 1.85
C PHE A 391 -11.89 21.44 1.70
N LEU A 392 -12.63 21.37 0.59
CA LEU A 392 -13.55 20.25 0.33
C LEU A 392 -12.79 18.93 0.20
N THR A 393 -11.63 18.98 -0.45
CA THR A 393 -10.74 17.81 -0.57
C THR A 393 -10.24 17.37 0.79
N PHE A 394 -9.73 18.30 1.61
CA PHE A 394 -9.31 18.00 2.98
C PHE A 394 -10.47 17.42 3.80
N SER A 395 -11.65 18.00 3.74
CA SER A 395 -12.85 17.52 4.45
C SER A 395 -13.22 16.11 4.01
N ALA A 396 -13.18 15.83 2.71
CA ALA A 396 -13.45 14.50 2.17
C ALA A 396 -12.42 13.47 2.67
N ILE A 397 -11.13 13.80 2.67
CA ILE A 397 -10.06 12.94 3.20
C ILE A 397 -10.32 12.66 4.69
N PHE A 398 -10.50 13.71 5.48
CA PHE A 398 -10.69 13.59 6.93
C PHE A 398 -11.91 12.75 7.28
N VAL A 399 -13.06 13.07 6.68
CA VAL A 399 -14.32 12.35 6.94
C VAL A 399 -14.23 10.90 6.47
N THR A 400 -13.74 10.63 5.26
CA THR A 400 -13.69 9.26 4.77
C THR A 400 -12.66 8.42 5.54
N LEU A 401 -11.51 8.98 5.90
CA LEU A 401 -10.50 8.27 6.67
C LEU A 401 -10.98 7.97 8.10
N VAL A 402 -11.55 8.97 8.79
CA VAL A 402 -11.96 8.81 10.19
C VAL A 402 -13.28 8.05 10.29
N LEU A 403 -14.33 8.49 9.58
CA LEU A 403 -15.65 7.86 9.67
C LEU A 403 -15.65 6.43 9.12
N GLN A 404 -15.21 6.26 7.88
CA GLN A 404 -15.19 4.92 7.27
C GLN A 404 -14.18 4.01 7.96
N GLY A 405 -13.01 4.54 8.36
CA GLY A 405 -11.98 3.75 9.04
C GLY A 405 -12.41 3.25 10.41
N LEU A 406 -13.08 4.07 11.22
CA LEU A 406 -13.59 3.65 12.54
C LEU A 406 -14.84 2.77 12.44
N THR A 407 -15.66 2.97 11.42
CA THR A 407 -16.90 2.18 11.23
C THR A 407 -16.69 0.88 10.47
N LEU A 408 -15.59 0.72 9.74
CA LEU A 408 -15.32 -0.49 8.96
C LEU A 408 -15.20 -1.75 9.83
N PRO A 409 -14.47 -1.79 10.97
CA PRO A 409 -14.39 -2.97 11.81
C PRO A 409 -15.75 -3.47 12.33
N PRO A 410 -16.61 -2.64 12.97
CA PRO A 410 -17.92 -3.08 13.42
C PRO A 410 -18.85 -3.48 12.25
N LEU A 411 -18.75 -2.78 11.12
CA LEU A 411 -19.53 -3.11 9.92
C LEU A 411 -19.20 -4.50 9.38
N VAL A 412 -17.91 -4.82 9.24
CA VAL A 412 -17.44 -6.13 8.74
C VAL A 412 -17.88 -7.26 9.68
N ARG A 413 -17.81 -7.05 11.00
CA ARG A 413 -18.31 -8.02 12.00
C ARG A 413 -19.83 -8.20 11.89
N ALA A 414 -20.58 -7.12 11.78
CA ALA A 414 -22.05 -7.16 11.64
C ALA A 414 -22.49 -7.89 10.35
N LEU A 415 -21.72 -7.78 9.27
CA LEU A 415 -21.99 -8.48 8.01
C LEU A 415 -21.52 -9.94 7.99
N GLY A 416 -20.86 -10.41 9.05
CA GLY A 416 -20.34 -11.78 9.15
C GLY A 416 -19.22 -12.07 8.16
N LEU A 417 -18.37 -11.07 7.88
CA LEU A 417 -17.22 -11.17 6.98
C LEU A 417 -15.87 -11.13 7.72
N ALA A 418 -15.88 -10.98 9.04
CA ALA A 418 -14.69 -11.02 9.87
C ALA A 418 -14.24 -12.48 10.08
N GLY A 419 -12.92 -12.71 10.04
CA GLY A 419 -12.35 -14.04 10.28
C GLY A 419 -12.64 -15.06 9.16
N VAL A 420 -13.19 -14.62 8.02
CA VAL A 420 -13.45 -15.48 6.85
C VAL A 420 -12.15 -15.83 6.10
N ALA A 421 -11.08 -15.07 6.33
CA ALA A 421 -9.74 -15.51 5.99
C ALA A 421 -9.35 -16.61 7.01
N GLY A 422 -9.88 -17.80 6.81
CA GLY A 422 -9.36 -19.01 7.45
C GLY A 422 -7.89 -19.20 7.08
N PRO A 423 -7.19 -20.14 7.73
CA PRO A 423 -5.83 -20.49 7.35
C PRO A 423 -5.84 -20.63 5.83
N ASN A 424 -4.88 -19.96 5.19
CA ASN A 424 -4.82 -19.88 3.72
C ASN A 424 -4.71 -21.32 3.19
N CYS A 425 -5.84 -21.97 2.86
CA CYS A 425 -5.86 -23.37 2.44
C CYS A 425 -4.89 -23.61 1.28
N GLU A 426 -4.68 -22.59 0.44
CA GLU A 426 -3.70 -22.63 -0.64
C GLU A 426 -2.26 -22.64 -0.08
N GLU A 427 -1.99 -21.85 0.94
CA GLU A 427 -0.67 -21.82 1.59
C GLU A 427 -0.37 -23.13 2.32
N GLN A 428 -1.33 -23.65 3.07
CA GLN A 428 -1.18 -24.93 3.77
C GLN A 428 -0.97 -26.09 2.78
N GLU A 429 -1.77 -26.14 1.71
CA GLU A 429 -1.62 -27.14 0.66
C GLU A 429 -0.28 -27.02 -0.07
N ALA A 430 0.14 -25.78 -0.39
CA ALA A 430 1.44 -25.53 -1.01
C ALA A 430 2.60 -25.93 -0.09
N ARG A 431 2.54 -25.57 1.21
CA ARG A 431 3.54 -25.98 2.21
C ARG A 431 3.61 -27.50 2.32
N ARG A 432 2.46 -28.18 2.35
CA ARG A 432 2.39 -29.64 2.36
C ARG A 432 3.10 -30.25 1.17
N ILE A 433 2.73 -29.84 -0.05
CA ILE A 433 3.33 -30.36 -1.30
C ILE A 433 4.84 -30.12 -1.34
N VAL A 434 5.31 -28.94 -0.90
CA VAL A 434 6.76 -28.59 -0.88
C VAL A 434 7.51 -29.53 0.07
N ILE A 435 6.97 -29.79 1.27
CA ILE A 435 7.59 -30.66 2.26
C ILE A 435 7.55 -32.13 1.81
N GLU A 436 6.41 -32.61 1.30
CA GLU A 436 6.26 -33.97 0.75
C GLU A 436 7.27 -34.21 -0.38
N THR A 437 7.46 -33.24 -1.28
CA THR A 437 8.44 -33.33 -2.36
C THR A 437 9.87 -33.40 -1.82
N ALA A 438 10.18 -32.60 -0.78
CA ALA A 438 11.49 -32.65 -0.14
C ALA A 438 11.75 -34.00 0.54
N VAL A 439 10.76 -34.56 1.24
CA VAL A 439 10.85 -35.91 1.84
C VAL A 439 11.10 -36.97 0.78
N SER A 440 10.32 -36.98 -0.31
CA SER A 440 10.52 -37.93 -1.41
C SER A 440 11.92 -37.84 -2.02
N HIS A 441 12.42 -36.59 -2.20
CA HIS A 441 13.78 -36.38 -2.72
C HIS A 441 14.86 -36.94 -1.79
N LEU A 442 14.70 -36.75 -0.46
CA LEU A 442 15.65 -37.27 0.53
C LEU A 442 15.62 -38.82 0.56
N GLU A 443 14.47 -39.44 0.43
CA GLU A 443 14.32 -40.89 0.34
C GLU A 443 14.99 -41.45 -0.91
N ASP A 444 14.73 -40.84 -2.08
CA ASP A 444 15.38 -41.20 -3.34
C ASP A 444 16.91 -40.98 -3.31
N ALA A 445 17.39 -39.94 -2.64
CA ALA A 445 18.82 -39.65 -2.49
C ALA A 445 19.50 -40.67 -1.58
N LYS A 446 18.84 -41.09 -0.48
CA LYS A 446 19.31 -42.13 0.43
C LYS A 446 19.57 -43.45 -0.32
N ASP A 447 18.67 -43.82 -1.24
CA ASP A 447 18.79 -45.08 -2.01
C ASP A 447 19.94 -45.05 -3.03
N ARG A 448 20.42 -43.84 -3.42
CA ARG A 448 21.51 -43.64 -4.38
C ARG A 448 22.87 -43.44 -3.73
N ASP A 449 22.91 -43.06 -2.46
CA ASP A 449 24.15 -42.72 -1.73
C ASP A 449 24.69 -43.92 -0.94
N SER A 450 25.88 -43.74 -0.37
CA SER A 450 26.55 -44.76 0.43
C SER A 450 25.78 -45.06 1.74
N LYS A 451 25.87 -46.32 2.21
CA LYS A 451 25.26 -46.73 3.47
C LYS A 451 25.76 -45.97 4.70
N GLU A 452 26.93 -45.31 4.62
CA GLU A 452 27.49 -44.50 5.71
C GLU A 452 26.70 -43.23 5.95
N SER A 453 26.04 -42.67 4.94
CA SER A 453 25.22 -41.49 5.05
C SER A 453 23.73 -41.77 5.44
N ALA A 454 23.32 -43.02 5.53
CA ALA A 454 21.92 -43.42 5.74
C ALA A 454 21.32 -42.83 7.02
N ALA A 455 22.06 -42.80 8.13
CA ALA A 455 21.60 -42.23 9.39
C ALA A 455 21.32 -40.72 9.31
N LEU A 456 22.11 -39.98 8.50
CA LEU A 456 21.90 -38.55 8.26
C LEU A 456 20.62 -38.29 7.47
N TYR A 457 20.37 -39.11 6.41
CA TYR A 457 19.12 -39.01 5.66
C TYR A 457 17.90 -39.35 6.51
N ASP A 458 18.00 -40.37 7.40
CA ASP A 458 16.89 -40.73 8.30
C ASP A 458 16.57 -39.61 9.30
N ASP A 459 17.59 -38.94 9.83
CA ASP A 459 17.40 -37.83 10.75
C ASP A 459 16.75 -36.62 10.06
N LEU A 460 17.27 -36.23 8.89
CA LEU A 460 16.67 -35.16 8.07
C LEU A 460 15.21 -35.49 7.67
N THR A 461 14.97 -36.70 7.19
CA THR A 461 13.62 -37.14 6.79
C THR A 461 12.65 -37.12 7.97
N ARG A 462 13.08 -37.53 9.15
CA ARG A 462 12.29 -37.45 10.40
C ARG A 462 11.91 -36.02 10.71
N HIS A 463 12.87 -35.11 10.66
CA HIS A 463 12.62 -33.68 10.90
C HIS A 463 11.58 -33.08 9.92
N TYR A 464 11.72 -33.40 8.62
CA TYR A 464 10.74 -32.93 7.62
C TYR A 464 9.36 -33.56 7.81
N ARG A 465 9.27 -34.84 8.20
CA ARG A 465 7.98 -35.50 8.51
C ARG A 465 7.31 -34.93 9.76
N GLN A 466 8.05 -34.60 10.82
CA GLN A 466 7.52 -33.91 12.00
C GLN A 466 6.96 -32.52 11.60
N ARG A 467 7.68 -31.78 10.76
CA ARG A 467 7.21 -30.50 10.22
C ARG A 467 5.96 -30.66 9.33
N LEU A 468 5.83 -31.76 8.62
CA LEU A 468 4.63 -32.08 7.84
C LEU A 468 3.44 -32.37 8.76
N ALA A 469 3.64 -33.13 9.82
CA ALA A 469 2.61 -33.46 10.81
C ALA A 469 2.05 -32.22 11.51
N SER A 470 2.90 -31.22 11.82
CA SER A 470 2.46 -29.94 12.44
C SER A 470 1.57 -29.09 11.51
N LEU A 471 1.56 -29.36 10.20
CA LEU A 471 0.69 -28.66 9.23
C LEU A 471 -0.71 -29.30 9.07
N GLN A 472 -0.96 -30.48 9.65
CA GLN A 472 -2.23 -31.20 9.55
C GLN A 472 -2.95 -31.23 10.92
N PRO A 473 -3.71 -30.19 11.30
CA PRO A 473 -4.49 -30.21 12.52
C PRO A 473 -5.66 -31.20 12.33
N GLY A 474 -5.54 -32.39 12.90
CA GLY A 474 -6.62 -33.40 12.95
C GLY A 474 -6.23 -34.83 12.61
N ASP A 475 -5.17 -35.08 11.84
CA ASP A 475 -4.72 -36.43 11.45
C ASP A 475 -3.32 -36.79 11.94
N GLY A 476 -2.58 -35.77 12.48
CA GLY A 476 -1.28 -35.99 13.11
C GLY A 476 -1.41 -36.64 14.47
N ASN A 477 -0.55 -37.62 14.73
CA ASN A 477 -0.40 -38.24 16.04
C ASN A 477 -0.13 -37.08 17.05
N GLN A 478 -0.93 -36.92 18.09
CA GLN A 478 -0.76 -35.87 19.09
C GLN A 478 0.65 -35.87 19.72
N GLU A 479 1.31 -37.04 19.73
CA GLU A 479 2.70 -37.18 20.15
C GLU A 479 3.69 -36.44 19.22
N ASP A 480 3.51 -36.54 17.88
CA ASP A 480 4.43 -35.87 16.94
C ASP A 480 4.32 -34.35 17.00
N ILE A 481 3.14 -33.80 17.29
CA ILE A 481 2.93 -32.34 17.47
C ILE A 481 3.57 -31.90 18.80
N ALA A 482 3.35 -32.64 19.88
CA ALA A 482 3.93 -32.34 21.18
C ALA A 482 5.46 -32.42 21.17
N ASP A 483 6.02 -33.40 20.45
CA ASP A 483 7.46 -33.54 20.26
C ASP A 483 8.05 -32.40 19.44
N HIS A 484 7.33 -31.93 18.40
CA HIS A 484 7.75 -30.77 17.62
C HIS A 484 7.78 -29.50 18.47
N ASP A 485 6.70 -29.22 19.21
CA ASP A 485 6.60 -28.05 20.07
C ASP A 485 7.68 -28.08 21.16
N ARG A 486 7.93 -29.26 21.73
CA ARG A 486 9.00 -29.46 22.72
C ARG A 486 10.38 -29.27 22.12
N HIS A 487 10.63 -29.72 20.89
CA HIS A 487 11.86 -29.49 20.16
C HIS A 487 12.10 -28.00 19.91
N VAL A 488 11.07 -27.26 19.48
CA VAL A 488 11.13 -25.80 19.30
C VAL A 488 11.46 -25.10 20.60
N GLU A 489 10.78 -25.46 21.70
CA GLU A 489 11.00 -24.87 23.03
C GLU A 489 12.45 -25.09 23.51
N LEU A 490 12.92 -26.34 23.46
CA LEU A 490 14.29 -26.69 23.87
C LEU A 490 15.36 -26.01 22.99
N SER A 491 15.09 -25.88 21.71
CA SER A 491 16.00 -25.19 20.78
C SER A 491 16.09 -23.70 21.08
N LEU A 492 14.97 -23.03 21.40
CA LEU A 492 14.95 -21.62 21.80
C LEU A 492 15.62 -21.40 23.15
N GLU A 493 15.47 -22.36 24.09
CA GLU A 493 16.17 -22.32 25.39
C GLU A 493 17.70 -22.46 25.20
N ALA A 494 18.14 -23.38 24.35
CA ALA A 494 19.55 -23.55 24.02
C ALA A 494 20.16 -22.27 23.42
N LEU A 495 19.48 -21.65 22.44
CA LEU A 495 19.92 -20.38 21.85
C LEU A 495 19.99 -19.23 22.86
N ARG A 496 19.09 -19.22 23.85
CA ARG A 496 19.16 -18.25 24.97
C ARG A 496 20.43 -18.43 25.80
N VAL A 497 20.75 -19.68 26.17
CA VAL A 497 21.97 -20.01 26.94
C VAL A 497 23.23 -19.65 26.13
N GLU A 498 23.25 -19.92 24.84
CA GLU A 498 24.37 -19.53 23.94
C GLU A 498 24.54 -18.01 23.93
N ARG A 499 23.46 -17.24 23.79
CA ARG A 499 23.48 -15.77 23.81
C ARG A 499 23.99 -15.20 25.11
N GLU A 500 23.47 -15.70 26.25
CA GLU A 500 23.94 -15.30 27.59
C GLU A 500 25.42 -15.62 27.77
N THR A 501 25.88 -16.77 27.26
CA THR A 501 27.28 -17.15 27.34
C THR A 501 28.17 -16.24 26.47
N ALA A 502 27.74 -15.89 25.26
CA ALA A 502 28.46 -14.96 24.39
C ALA A 502 28.59 -13.57 25.03
N ILE A 503 27.53 -13.05 25.65
CA ILE A 503 27.55 -11.78 26.39
C ILE A 503 28.53 -11.87 27.58
N ARG A 504 28.47 -12.93 28.36
CA ARG A 504 29.40 -13.14 29.48
C ARG A 504 30.87 -13.19 29.03
N LEU A 505 31.17 -13.88 27.96
CA LEU A 505 32.53 -13.94 27.37
C LEU A 505 33.05 -12.55 26.97
N ARG A 506 32.15 -11.69 26.44
CA ARG A 506 32.50 -10.30 26.15
C ARG A 506 32.75 -9.51 27.44
N ASP A 507 31.89 -9.65 28.46
CA ASP A 507 32.04 -8.96 29.76
C ASP A 507 33.30 -9.39 30.53
N GLU A 508 33.72 -10.65 30.36
CA GLU A 508 35.00 -11.19 30.87
C GLU A 508 36.22 -10.75 30.02
N GLY A 509 36.01 -9.99 28.93
CA GLY A 509 37.10 -9.55 28.03
C GLY A 509 37.72 -10.66 27.19
N ARG A 510 37.09 -11.83 27.08
CA ARG A 510 37.58 -12.98 26.29
C ARG A 510 37.27 -12.86 24.81
N ILE A 511 36.24 -12.12 24.46
CA ILE A 511 35.89 -11.75 23.07
C ILE A 511 35.63 -10.24 23.01
N ASN A 512 35.81 -9.64 21.84
CA ASN A 512 35.49 -8.24 21.58
C ASN A 512 34.05 -8.08 21.08
N ASP A 513 33.57 -6.83 20.98
CA ASP A 513 32.22 -6.53 20.51
C ASP A 513 31.98 -6.95 19.03
N GLU A 514 33.02 -7.01 18.21
CA GLU A 514 32.90 -7.47 16.83
C GLU A 514 32.57 -8.96 16.75
N VAL A 515 33.28 -9.76 17.57
CA VAL A 515 33.02 -11.20 17.67
C VAL A 515 31.64 -11.46 18.26
N LEU A 516 31.24 -10.70 19.30
CA LEU A 516 29.91 -10.81 19.87
C LEU A 516 28.84 -10.56 18.81
N ARG A 517 28.91 -9.43 18.07
CA ARG A 517 27.93 -9.13 16.99
C ARG A 517 27.87 -10.21 15.91
N ARG A 518 28.97 -10.88 15.63
CA ARG A 518 28.99 -11.96 14.66
C ARG A 518 28.25 -13.20 15.17
N ILE A 519 28.49 -13.56 16.44
CA ILE A 519 27.79 -14.67 17.11
C ILE A 519 26.29 -14.36 17.26
N GLU A 520 25.93 -13.15 17.72
CA GLU A 520 24.53 -12.72 17.84
C GLU A 520 23.79 -12.83 16.51
N ARG A 521 24.43 -12.42 15.39
CA ARG A 521 23.82 -12.54 14.06
C ARG A 521 23.54 -14.00 13.68
N GLU A 522 24.42 -14.93 14.01
CA GLU A 522 24.21 -16.37 13.76
C GLU A 522 23.07 -16.92 14.62
N LEU A 523 23.03 -16.53 15.88
CA LEU A 523 21.95 -16.91 16.81
C LEU A 523 20.59 -16.33 16.37
N ASP A 524 20.53 -15.05 15.96
CA ASP A 524 19.32 -14.40 15.46
C ASP A 524 18.76 -15.08 14.22
N LEU A 525 19.62 -15.49 13.29
CA LEU A 525 19.21 -16.25 12.09
C LEU A 525 18.66 -17.63 12.48
N SER A 526 19.25 -18.29 13.45
CA SER A 526 18.80 -19.59 13.95
C SER A 526 17.46 -19.47 14.69
N GLU A 527 17.31 -18.46 15.56
CA GLU A 527 16.07 -18.15 16.27
C GLU A 527 14.92 -17.84 15.29
N SER A 528 15.19 -17.00 14.28
CA SER A 528 14.20 -16.68 13.21
C SER A 528 13.76 -17.91 12.43
N ARG A 529 14.68 -18.83 12.15
CA ARG A 529 14.37 -20.10 11.46
C ARG A 529 13.46 -20.99 12.30
N ILE A 530 13.77 -21.15 13.59
CA ILE A 530 13.00 -21.96 14.54
C ILE A 530 11.61 -21.34 14.77
N ALA A 531 11.54 -20.02 15.01
CA ALA A 531 10.27 -19.31 15.17
C ALA A 531 9.36 -19.41 13.93
N SER A 532 9.94 -19.38 12.73
CA SER A 532 9.16 -19.55 11.47
C SER A 532 8.68 -20.97 11.24
N SER A 533 9.29 -21.98 11.87
CA SER A 533 8.86 -23.38 11.78
C SER A 533 7.79 -23.74 12.82
N GLY A 534 7.68 -23.00 13.92
CA GLY A 534 6.71 -23.21 15.00
C GLY A 534 5.47 -22.28 14.94
N ALA A 535 5.38 -21.37 13.97
CA ALA A 535 4.18 -20.55 13.80
C ALA A 535 3.11 -21.35 13.02
N PRO A 536 1.86 -21.46 13.56
CA PRO A 536 0.74 -22.15 12.92
C PRO A 536 0.27 -21.45 11.63
#